data_5a93078e7a035e07346784155d755c0f
#
_entry.id   5a93078e7a035e07346784155d755c0f
#
_cell.length_a   1.000
_cell.length_b   1.000
_cell.length_c   1.000
_cell.angle_alpha   90.00
_cell.angle_beta   90.00
_cell.angle_gamma   90.00
#
_symmetry.space_group_name_H-M   'P 1'
#
loop_
_entity.id
_entity.type
_entity.pdbx_description
1 polymer ?
#
loop_
_entity_poly.entity_id
_entity_poly.type
_entity_poly.pdbx_seq_one_letter_code
_entity_poly.pdbx_strand_id
1 'polypeptide(L)'
;MRKNQIFEERAEEYDKWFDENMFAYKSEVLALGKFIPKNSKGLEVGVGTGRFAAPMGIQMGVEPARAMADIARKRGIEVYEAKAEELPFDNESFDFILMATTICFLQNPMLALQESTRVIKSGGYIIIGMIDSDSFLGKAYESKKKDSKFYRYAHFYSVNQVLKWVRKLGYCHIKICQTIFKNPGKITAIEPVKNGSGRGGFVVISAQKDERRDSHPDHVRRSFS
;
A
#
# COMPACT_ATOMS: atom_id res chain seq x y z
N MET A 1 8.58 8.77 20.61
CA MET A 1 9.31 8.27 19.43
C MET A 1 8.45 8.52 18.19
N ARG A 2 8.95 9.19 17.15
CA ARG A 2 8.19 9.41 15.90
C ARG A 2 8.07 8.07 15.15
N LYS A 3 6.94 7.78 14.51
CA LYS A 3 6.70 6.52 13.76
C LYS A 3 7.85 6.16 12.82
N ASN A 4 8.41 7.12 12.10
CA ASN A 4 9.51 6.91 11.16
C ASN A 4 10.85 6.54 11.83
N GLN A 5 11.03 6.88 13.11
CA GLN A 5 12.29 6.64 13.82
C GLN A 5 12.59 5.13 13.96
N ILE A 6 11.59 4.28 14.16
CA ILE A 6 11.81 2.83 14.26
C ILE A 6 12.29 2.24 12.91
N PHE A 7 11.76 2.74 11.79
CA PHE A 7 12.17 2.31 10.45
C PHE A 7 13.57 2.82 10.10
N GLU A 8 13.94 4.02 10.57
CA GLU A 8 15.28 4.56 10.45
C GLU A 8 16.31 3.72 11.22
N GLU A 9 15.99 3.37 12.47
CA GLU A 9 16.93 2.67 13.37
C GLU A 9 17.04 1.16 13.05
N ARG A 10 16.03 0.55 12.40
CA ARG A 10 15.91 -0.91 12.26
C ARG A 10 15.54 -1.38 10.86
N ALA A 11 16.02 -0.66 9.84
CA ALA A 11 15.71 -0.97 8.45
C ALA A 11 16.15 -2.38 8.05
N GLU A 12 17.34 -2.82 8.47
CA GLU A 12 17.86 -4.16 8.17
C GLU A 12 17.06 -5.26 8.90
N GLU A 13 16.64 -5.03 10.17
CA GLU A 13 15.82 -5.97 10.91
C GLU A 13 14.43 -6.12 10.26
N TYR A 14 13.86 -5.01 9.78
CA TYR A 14 12.62 -5.03 9.02
C TYR A 14 12.76 -5.82 7.72
N ASP A 15 13.85 -5.58 6.99
CA ASP A 15 14.11 -6.25 5.72
C ASP A 15 14.30 -7.76 5.88
N LYS A 16 14.97 -8.19 6.94
CA LYS A 16 15.24 -9.59 7.26
C LYS A 16 13.95 -10.39 7.51
N TRP A 17 12.88 -9.75 8.00
CA TRP A 17 11.60 -10.42 8.22
C TRP A 17 11.08 -11.11 6.95
N PHE A 18 11.27 -10.52 5.79
CA PHE A 18 10.82 -11.08 4.50
C PHE A 18 11.57 -12.35 4.11
N ASP A 19 12.85 -12.47 4.48
CA ASP A 19 13.64 -13.66 4.25
C ASP A 19 13.25 -14.77 5.24
N GLU A 20 13.01 -14.42 6.49
CA GLU A 20 12.55 -15.33 7.54
C GLU A 20 11.13 -15.85 7.29
N ASN A 21 10.28 -15.07 6.60
CA ASN A 21 8.89 -15.41 6.25
C ASN A 21 8.66 -15.48 4.74
N MET A 22 9.63 -16.06 4.02
CA MET A 22 9.70 -16.05 2.56
C MET A 22 8.41 -16.54 1.86
N PHE A 23 7.73 -17.55 2.37
CA PHE A 23 6.50 -18.06 1.75
C PHE A 23 5.33 -17.11 1.95
N ALA A 24 5.22 -16.46 3.11
CA ALA A 24 4.23 -15.42 3.34
C ALA A 24 4.47 -14.24 2.39
N TYR A 25 5.70 -13.73 2.36
CA TYR A 25 6.11 -12.65 1.47
C TYR A 25 5.83 -12.97 -0.01
N LYS A 26 6.23 -14.15 -0.51
CA LYS A 26 5.95 -14.55 -1.89
C LYS A 26 4.45 -14.65 -2.19
N SER A 27 3.64 -15.05 -1.22
CA SER A 27 2.18 -15.09 -1.37
C SER A 27 1.60 -13.67 -1.51
N GLU A 28 2.11 -12.71 -0.75
CA GLU A 28 1.74 -11.29 -0.83
C GLU A 28 2.15 -10.68 -2.18
N VAL A 29 3.39 -10.96 -2.63
CA VAL A 29 3.89 -10.52 -3.95
C VAL A 29 2.99 -11.05 -5.07
N LEU A 30 2.60 -12.34 -5.04
CA LEU A 30 1.68 -12.91 -6.03
C LEU A 30 0.30 -12.26 -6.01
N ALA A 31 -0.23 -11.95 -4.82
CA ALA A 31 -1.53 -11.30 -4.69
C ALA A 31 -1.50 -9.88 -5.27
N LEU A 32 -0.47 -9.09 -4.97
CA LEU A 32 -0.27 -7.75 -5.50
C LEU A 32 -0.02 -7.77 -7.01
N GLY A 33 0.87 -8.64 -7.47
CA GLY A 33 1.23 -8.79 -8.88
C GLY A 33 0.06 -9.11 -9.81
N LYS A 34 -1.03 -9.70 -9.27
CA LYS A 34 -2.28 -9.95 -10.02
C LYS A 34 -2.88 -8.66 -10.61
N PHE A 35 -2.62 -7.51 -9.99
CA PHE A 35 -3.23 -6.24 -10.35
C PHE A 35 -2.25 -5.23 -10.95
N ILE A 36 -0.94 -5.51 -10.95
CA ILE A 36 0.04 -4.61 -11.56
C ILE A 36 -0.15 -4.58 -13.09
N PRO A 37 -0.45 -3.41 -13.68
CA PRO A 37 -0.60 -3.31 -15.13
C PRO A 37 0.76 -3.52 -15.82
N LYS A 38 0.74 -4.21 -16.96
CA LYS A 38 1.95 -4.43 -17.76
C LYS A 38 2.33 -3.16 -18.54
N ASN A 39 3.64 -2.93 -18.73
CA ASN A 39 4.16 -1.83 -19.54
C ASN A 39 3.64 -0.45 -19.10
N SER A 40 3.53 -0.22 -17.80
CA SER A 40 2.98 0.99 -17.23
C SER A 40 3.94 1.60 -16.21
N LYS A 41 3.88 2.93 -16.06
CA LYS A 41 4.68 3.69 -15.11
C LYS A 41 4.00 3.68 -13.75
N GLY A 42 4.58 2.96 -12.79
CA GLY A 42 4.08 2.87 -11.43
C GLY A 42 4.95 3.59 -10.41
N LEU A 43 4.37 3.93 -9.28
CA LEU A 43 5.05 4.42 -8.09
C LEU A 43 4.62 3.57 -6.89
N GLU A 44 5.57 3.13 -6.05
CA GLU A 44 5.23 2.58 -4.74
C GLU A 44 5.34 3.67 -3.67
N VAL A 45 4.23 3.97 -2.99
CA VAL A 45 4.16 4.91 -1.87
C VAL A 45 4.37 4.16 -0.56
N GLY A 46 5.41 4.56 0.19
CA GLY A 46 5.93 3.81 1.32
C GLY A 46 6.70 2.58 0.85
N VAL A 47 7.64 2.77 -0.08
CA VAL A 47 8.39 1.68 -0.72
C VAL A 47 9.27 0.89 0.26
N GLY A 48 9.51 1.44 1.46
CA GLY A 48 10.31 0.79 2.48
C GLY A 48 11.68 0.39 1.97
N THR A 49 12.04 -0.86 2.12
CA THR A 49 13.29 -1.43 1.60
C THR A 49 13.19 -1.90 0.14
N GLY A 50 12.06 -1.68 -0.54
CA GLY A 50 11.86 -2.05 -1.95
C GLY A 50 11.47 -3.51 -2.19
N ARG A 51 11.05 -4.23 -1.15
CA ARG A 51 10.70 -5.66 -1.25
C ARG A 51 9.52 -5.94 -2.17
N PHE A 52 8.59 -5.02 -2.32
CA PHE A 52 7.46 -5.20 -3.24
C PHE A 52 7.72 -4.54 -4.61
N ALA A 53 8.31 -3.34 -4.67
CA ALA A 53 8.61 -2.66 -5.92
C ALA A 53 9.53 -3.48 -6.84
N ALA A 54 10.65 -3.98 -6.30
CA ALA A 54 11.67 -4.66 -7.10
C ALA A 54 11.15 -5.88 -7.88
N PRO A 55 10.49 -6.88 -7.27
CA PRO A 55 9.98 -8.05 -8.00
C PRO A 55 8.82 -7.73 -8.95
N MET A 56 8.18 -6.57 -8.81
CA MET A 56 7.09 -6.10 -9.67
C MET A 56 7.56 -5.17 -10.79
N GLY A 57 8.89 -4.87 -10.86
CA GLY A 57 9.45 -3.97 -11.87
C GLY A 57 9.09 -2.50 -11.68
N ILE A 58 8.65 -2.10 -10.49
CA ILE A 58 8.37 -0.70 -10.15
C ILE A 58 9.72 -0.02 -9.86
N GLN A 59 10.04 1.00 -10.65
CA GLN A 59 11.35 1.66 -10.62
C GLN A 59 11.38 2.89 -9.71
N MET A 60 10.24 3.40 -9.26
CA MET A 60 10.14 4.62 -8.47
C MET A 60 9.39 4.37 -7.16
N GLY A 61 9.87 4.98 -6.07
CA GLY A 61 9.27 4.86 -4.76
C GLY A 61 9.37 6.14 -3.93
N VAL A 62 8.48 6.26 -2.93
CA VAL A 62 8.53 7.30 -1.90
C VAL A 62 8.68 6.63 -0.54
N GLU A 63 9.67 7.08 0.25
CA GLU A 63 9.94 6.58 1.60
C GLU A 63 10.53 7.70 2.48
N PRO A 64 9.91 8.04 3.61
CA PRO A 64 10.42 9.09 4.47
C PRO A 64 11.60 8.66 5.37
N ALA A 65 11.84 7.36 5.58
CA ALA A 65 12.95 6.85 6.38
C ALA A 65 14.16 6.59 5.46
N ARG A 66 15.21 7.38 5.62
CA ARG A 66 16.41 7.32 4.77
C ARG A 66 17.08 5.95 4.78
N ALA A 67 17.21 5.31 5.95
CA ALA A 67 17.83 3.99 6.07
C ALA A 67 17.06 2.93 5.26
N MET A 68 15.72 3.00 5.21
CA MET A 68 14.89 2.16 4.37
C MET A 68 15.10 2.48 2.88
N ALA A 69 15.05 3.77 2.53
CA ALA A 69 15.26 4.26 1.15
C ALA A 69 16.61 3.82 0.58
N ASP A 70 17.68 3.84 1.39
CA ASP A 70 19.02 3.42 0.96
C ASP A 70 19.08 1.92 0.62
N ILE A 71 18.32 1.09 1.32
CA ILE A 71 18.20 -0.34 0.97
C ILE A 71 17.40 -0.52 -0.33
N ALA A 72 16.32 0.25 -0.52
CA ALA A 72 15.55 0.20 -1.77
C ALA A 72 16.37 0.69 -2.98
N ARG A 73 17.19 1.72 -2.82
CA ARG A 73 18.13 2.20 -3.86
C ARG A 73 19.13 1.11 -4.28
N LYS A 74 19.65 0.31 -3.33
CA LYS A 74 20.51 -0.85 -3.62
C LYS A 74 19.78 -1.94 -4.43
N ARG A 75 18.45 -1.96 -4.42
CA ARG A 75 17.60 -2.83 -5.26
C ARG A 75 17.26 -2.21 -6.62
N GLY A 76 17.86 -1.07 -6.96
CA GLY A 76 17.66 -0.40 -8.26
C GLY A 76 16.42 0.48 -8.33
N ILE A 77 15.83 0.88 -7.19
CA ILE A 77 14.67 1.74 -7.13
C ILE A 77 15.12 3.19 -6.94
N GLU A 78 14.62 4.10 -7.75
CA GLU A 78 14.74 5.55 -7.54
C GLU A 78 13.80 5.95 -6.40
N VAL A 79 14.34 6.41 -5.25
CA VAL A 79 13.56 6.73 -4.07
C VAL A 79 13.62 8.21 -3.75
N TYR A 80 12.43 8.81 -3.64
CA TYR A 80 12.19 10.16 -3.17
C TYR A 80 11.92 10.15 -1.66
N GLU A 81 12.70 10.90 -0.89
CA GLU A 81 12.53 11.01 0.57
C GLU A 81 11.40 12.00 0.88
N ALA A 82 10.16 11.52 0.82
CA ALA A 82 8.96 12.32 1.05
C ALA A 82 7.89 11.52 1.82
N LYS A 83 6.85 12.21 2.28
CA LYS A 83 5.69 11.58 2.92
C LYS A 83 4.62 11.23 1.90
N ALA A 84 3.84 10.19 2.18
CA ALA A 84 2.68 9.81 1.38
C ALA A 84 1.61 10.90 1.29
N GLU A 85 1.55 11.75 2.31
CA GLU A 85 0.61 12.87 2.42
C GLU A 85 1.00 14.11 1.61
N GLU A 86 2.23 14.11 1.00
CA GLU A 86 2.76 15.21 0.20
C GLU A 86 3.73 14.64 -0.84
N LEU A 87 3.20 14.21 -1.99
CA LEU A 87 3.98 13.54 -3.03
C LEU A 87 4.66 14.57 -3.94
N PRO A 88 6.00 14.47 -4.16
CA PRO A 88 6.78 15.45 -4.94
C PRO A 88 6.67 15.19 -6.45
N PHE A 89 5.45 15.01 -6.94
CA PHE A 89 5.20 14.74 -8.37
C PHE A 89 4.04 15.61 -8.87
N ASP A 90 4.06 15.90 -10.16
CA ASP A 90 2.97 16.58 -10.85
C ASP A 90 1.70 15.71 -10.88
N ASN A 91 0.56 16.37 -11.13
CA ASN A 91 -0.70 15.67 -11.36
C ASN A 91 -0.55 14.69 -12.52
N GLU A 92 -1.26 13.55 -12.44
CA GLU A 92 -1.36 12.58 -13.52
C GLU A 92 -0.01 12.06 -14.07
N SER A 93 0.96 11.84 -13.17
CA SER A 93 2.31 11.39 -13.50
C SER A 93 2.46 9.88 -13.65
N PHE A 94 1.51 9.10 -13.10
CA PHE A 94 1.62 7.64 -13.01
C PHE A 94 0.37 6.92 -13.51
N ASP A 95 0.57 5.76 -14.13
CA ASP A 95 -0.51 4.88 -14.56
C ASP A 95 -1.11 4.11 -13.38
N PHE A 96 -0.31 3.84 -12.34
CA PHE A 96 -0.79 3.25 -11.10
C PHE A 96 0.07 3.65 -9.89
N ILE A 97 -0.55 3.57 -8.70
CA ILE A 97 0.12 3.66 -7.40
C ILE A 97 -0.05 2.33 -6.67
N LEU A 98 1.04 1.84 -6.10
CA LEU A 98 1.04 0.73 -5.15
C LEU A 98 1.26 1.27 -3.73
N MET A 99 0.47 0.78 -2.78
CA MET A 99 0.71 0.88 -1.33
C MET A 99 0.69 -0.54 -0.75
N ALA A 100 1.87 -1.11 -0.49
CA ALA A 100 1.99 -2.43 0.10
C ALA A 100 2.33 -2.31 1.60
N THR A 101 1.43 -2.75 2.48
CA THR A 101 1.56 -2.68 3.95
C THR A 101 1.82 -1.28 4.53
N THR A 102 1.55 -0.23 3.76
CA THR A 102 1.87 1.16 4.09
C THR A 102 0.74 1.88 4.82
N ILE A 103 -0.52 1.63 4.42
CA ILE A 103 -1.69 2.41 4.88
C ILE A 103 -1.84 2.42 6.40
N CYS A 104 -1.43 1.34 7.08
CA CYS A 104 -1.49 1.22 8.54
C CYS A 104 -0.47 2.11 9.28
N PHE A 105 0.53 2.63 8.59
CA PHE A 105 1.56 3.50 9.15
C PHE A 105 1.37 4.98 8.81
N LEU A 106 0.40 5.35 8.00
CA LEU A 106 0.14 6.75 7.62
C LEU A 106 -0.38 7.56 8.81
N GLN A 107 -0.05 8.86 8.84
CA GLN A 107 -0.61 9.79 9.82
C GLN A 107 -2.03 10.20 9.42
N ASN A 108 -2.21 10.49 8.15
CA ASN A 108 -3.49 10.82 7.55
C ASN A 108 -3.73 9.99 6.28
N PRO A 109 -4.31 8.77 6.40
CA PRO A 109 -4.54 7.90 5.25
C PRO A 109 -5.41 8.54 4.16
N MET A 110 -6.37 9.38 4.55
CA MET A 110 -7.23 10.04 3.56
C MET A 110 -6.44 11.05 2.73
N LEU A 111 -5.56 11.84 3.34
CA LEU A 111 -4.71 12.79 2.63
C LEU A 111 -3.72 12.06 1.71
N ALA A 112 -3.12 10.97 2.17
CA ALA A 112 -2.24 10.14 1.34
C ALA A 112 -2.97 9.52 0.14
N LEU A 113 -4.22 9.09 0.32
CA LEU A 113 -5.06 8.60 -0.77
C LEU A 113 -5.47 9.74 -1.73
N GLN A 114 -5.69 10.96 -1.25
CA GLN A 114 -5.95 12.14 -2.08
C GLN A 114 -4.72 12.49 -2.93
N GLU A 115 -3.52 12.54 -2.33
CA GLU A 115 -2.27 12.76 -3.04
C GLU A 115 -2.01 11.67 -4.09
N SER A 116 -2.23 10.40 -3.74
CA SER A 116 -2.15 9.30 -4.70
C SER A 116 -3.14 9.49 -5.86
N THR A 117 -4.37 9.92 -5.57
CA THR A 117 -5.39 10.21 -6.60
C THR A 117 -4.96 11.36 -7.50
N ARG A 118 -4.30 12.39 -6.94
CA ARG A 118 -3.80 13.54 -7.70
C ARG A 118 -2.74 13.12 -8.72
N VAL A 119 -1.80 12.29 -8.31
CA VAL A 119 -0.69 11.87 -9.18
C VAL A 119 -1.01 10.69 -10.10
N ILE A 120 -2.13 9.97 -9.88
CA ILE A 120 -2.63 8.94 -10.80
C ILE A 120 -3.33 9.62 -11.99
N LYS A 121 -3.00 9.19 -13.21
CA LYS A 121 -3.69 9.58 -14.44
C LYS A 121 -5.17 9.21 -14.41
N SER A 122 -5.99 9.92 -15.17
CA SER A 122 -7.36 9.49 -15.46
C SER A 122 -7.38 8.07 -16.01
N GLY A 123 -8.27 7.21 -15.51
CA GLY A 123 -8.30 5.78 -15.84
C GLY A 123 -7.22 4.90 -15.22
N GLY A 124 -6.24 5.48 -14.51
CA GLY A 124 -5.19 4.76 -13.82
C GLY A 124 -5.67 4.05 -12.54
N TYR A 125 -4.78 3.34 -11.85
CA TYR A 125 -5.17 2.44 -10.77
C TYR A 125 -4.50 2.79 -9.44
N ILE A 126 -5.24 2.61 -8.33
CA ILE A 126 -4.66 2.46 -7.01
C ILE A 126 -4.72 1.00 -6.58
N ILE A 127 -3.60 0.47 -6.07
CA ILE A 127 -3.46 -0.91 -5.60
C ILE A 127 -3.00 -0.84 -4.15
N ILE A 128 -3.81 -1.36 -3.23
CA ILE A 128 -3.55 -1.31 -1.79
C ILE A 128 -3.48 -2.73 -1.25
N GLY A 129 -2.29 -3.15 -0.81
CA GLY A 129 -2.08 -4.38 -0.06
C GLY A 129 -2.07 -4.08 1.44
N MET A 130 -2.92 -4.76 2.20
CA MET A 130 -3.10 -4.47 3.61
C MET A 130 -3.43 -5.71 4.44
N ILE A 131 -3.11 -5.65 5.72
CA ILE A 131 -3.61 -6.59 6.72
C ILE A 131 -5.00 -6.10 7.14
N ASP A 132 -6.03 -6.92 6.88
CA ASP A 132 -7.41 -6.61 7.24
C ASP A 132 -7.59 -6.72 8.76
N SER A 133 -8.01 -5.63 9.41
CA SER A 133 -8.25 -5.60 10.87
C SER A 133 -9.27 -6.65 11.34
N ASP A 134 -10.24 -6.98 10.49
CA ASP A 134 -11.30 -7.93 10.82
C ASP A 134 -10.86 -9.39 10.67
N SER A 135 -9.70 -9.63 10.00
CA SER A 135 -9.13 -10.95 9.81
C SER A 135 -8.52 -11.54 11.09
N PHE A 136 -8.27 -12.86 11.07
CA PHE A 136 -7.54 -13.52 12.15
C PHE A 136 -6.15 -12.94 12.38
N LEU A 137 -5.46 -12.52 11.29
CA LEU A 137 -4.12 -11.96 11.35
C LEU A 137 -4.13 -10.54 11.92
N GLY A 138 -5.07 -9.70 11.47
CA GLY A 138 -5.26 -8.35 12.01
C GLY A 138 -5.55 -8.37 13.51
N LYS A 139 -6.45 -9.24 13.95
CA LYS A 139 -6.76 -9.45 15.39
C LYS A 139 -5.54 -9.94 16.17
N ALA A 140 -4.75 -10.86 15.61
CA ALA A 140 -3.52 -11.35 16.24
C ALA A 140 -2.47 -10.26 16.37
N TYR A 141 -2.31 -9.41 15.35
CA TYR A 141 -1.36 -8.28 15.40
C TYR A 141 -1.83 -7.18 16.35
N GLU A 142 -3.12 -6.85 16.39
CA GLU A 142 -3.65 -5.86 17.33
C GLU A 142 -3.49 -6.33 18.77
N SER A 143 -3.74 -7.62 19.08
CA SER A 143 -3.55 -8.17 20.43
C SER A 143 -2.11 -8.15 20.94
N LYS A 144 -1.13 -8.30 20.02
CA LYS A 144 0.31 -8.31 20.33
C LYS A 144 1.00 -6.96 20.00
N LYS A 145 0.24 -5.95 19.66
CA LYS A 145 0.74 -4.67 19.16
C LYS A 145 1.74 -4.01 20.11
N LYS A 146 1.47 -4.05 21.42
CA LYS A 146 2.33 -3.44 22.45
C LYS A 146 3.74 -4.05 22.48
N ASP A 147 3.84 -5.35 22.17
CA ASP A 147 5.10 -6.10 22.20
C ASP A 147 5.81 -6.08 20.83
N SER A 148 5.12 -5.64 19.77
CA SER A 148 5.71 -5.54 18.45
C SER A 148 6.61 -4.32 18.34
N LYS A 149 7.80 -4.49 17.78
CA LYS A 149 8.73 -3.40 17.49
C LYS A 149 8.17 -2.44 16.44
N PHE A 150 7.64 -2.98 15.33
CA PHE A 150 7.14 -2.20 14.20
C PHE A 150 5.66 -1.88 14.33
N TYR A 151 4.81 -2.89 14.58
CA TYR A 151 3.36 -2.71 14.56
C TYR A 151 2.78 -1.96 15.76
N ARG A 152 3.56 -1.67 16.82
CA ARG A 152 3.09 -0.83 17.94
C ARG A 152 2.57 0.54 17.50
N TYR A 153 3.04 1.03 16.37
CA TYR A 153 2.64 2.31 15.78
C TYR A 153 1.64 2.16 14.64
N ALA A 154 1.33 0.93 14.23
CA ALA A 154 0.37 0.69 13.16
C ALA A 154 -1.07 0.95 13.62
N HIS A 155 -1.92 1.36 12.70
CA HIS A 155 -3.36 1.36 12.86
C HIS A 155 -3.96 0.51 11.75
N PHE A 156 -4.48 -0.67 12.10
CA PHE A 156 -5.06 -1.56 11.11
C PHE A 156 -6.48 -1.11 10.77
N TYR A 157 -6.79 -1.10 9.48
CA TYR A 157 -8.10 -0.74 8.95
C TYR A 157 -8.81 -1.97 8.41
N SER A 158 -10.14 -1.95 8.42
CA SER A 158 -10.91 -2.99 7.76
C SER A 158 -10.98 -2.73 6.25
N VAL A 159 -11.15 -3.81 5.48
CA VAL A 159 -11.39 -3.72 4.02
C VAL A 159 -12.56 -2.78 3.74
N ASN A 160 -13.65 -2.88 4.50
CA ASN A 160 -14.83 -2.02 4.33
C ASN A 160 -14.52 -0.53 4.52
N GLN A 161 -13.65 -0.20 5.47
CA GLN A 161 -13.24 1.18 5.71
C GLN A 161 -12.43 1.74 4.53
N VAL A 162 -11.45 0.99 4.03
CA VAL A 162 -10.64 1.41 2.88
C VAL A 162 -11.50 1.50 1.62
N LEU A 163 -12.43 0.57 1.40
CA LEU A 163 -13.39 0.64 0.28
C LEU A 163 -14.27 1.90 0.32
N LYS A 164 -14.70 2.33 1.51
CA LYS A 164 -15.43 3.60 1.66
C LYS A 164 -14.58 4.80 1.23
N TRP A 165 -13.30 4.81 1.59
CA TRP A 165 -12.38 5.89 1.22
C TRP A 165 -12.11 5.95 -0.28
N VAL A 166 -11.77 4.84 -0.92
CA VAL A 166 -11.50 4.83 -2.36
C VAL A 166 -12.75 5.19 -3.17
N ARG A 167 -13.95 4.73 -2.78
CA ARG A 167 -15.21 5.13 -3.41
C ARG A 167 -15.48 6.63 -3.27
N LYS A 168 -15.23 7.21 -2.08
CA LYS A 168 -15.38 8.65 -1.83
C LYS A 168 -14.47 9.48 -2.75
N LEU A 169 -13.28 8.96 -3.07
CA LEU A 169 -12.32 9.60 -3.97
C LEU A 169 -12.64 9.41 -5.46
N GLY A 170 -13.71 8.69 -5.80
CA GLY A 170 -14.17 8.52 -7.19
C GLY A 170 -13.56 7.32 -7.90
N TYR A 171 -13.05 6.33 -7.17
CA TYR A 171 -12.61 5.08 -7.77
C TYR A 171 -13.78 4.15 -8.05
N CYS A 172 -13.71 3.51 -9.21
CA CYS A 172 -14.65 2.51 -9.71
C CYS A 172 -13.95 1.18 -10.04
N HIS A 173 -14.63 0.23 -10.66
CA HIS A 173 -14.09 -1.07 -11.11
C HIS A 173 -13.24 -1.79 -10.06
N ILE A 174 -13.72 -1.79 -8.79
CA ILE A 174 -13.00 -2.34 -7.65
C ILE A 174 -12.89 -3.85 -7.76
N LYS A 175 -11.67 -4.37 -7.68
CA LYS A 175 -11.35 -5.79 -7.61
C LYS A 175 -10.63 -6.08 -6.31
N ILE A 176 -10.90 -7.24 -5.70
CA ILE A 176 -10.35 -7.62 -4.41
C ILE A 176 -9.85 -9.06 -4.48
N CYS A 177 -8.68 -9.32 -3.92
CA CYS A 177 -8.22 -10.67 -3.64
C CYS A 177 -7.58 -10.76 -2.25
N GLN A 178 -7.38 -11.98 -1.78
CA GLN A 178 -6.85 -12.27 -0.46
C GLN A 178 -5.89 -13.46 -0.50
N THR A 179 -4.94 -13.45 0.42
CA THR A 179 -4.00 -14.54 0.69
C THR A 179 -3.64 -14.56 2.18
N ILE A 180 -2.67 -15.36 2.60
CA ILE A 180 -2.28 -15.54 4.00
C ILE A 180 -3.42 -16.10 4.85
N PHE A 181 -3.64 -17.41 4.73
CA PHE A 181 -4.71 -18.11 5.45
C PHE A 181 -4.24 -18.76 6.76
N LYS A 182 -2.95 -18.65 7.08
CA LYS A 182 -2.31 -19.14 8.30
C LYS A 182 -1.39 -18.06 8.88
N ASN A 183 -1.01 -18.19 10.14
CA ASN A 183 0.02 -17.30 10.71
C ASN A 183 1.32 -17.39 9.88
N PRO A 184 1.99 -16.26 9.57
CA PRO A 184 3.18 -16.22 8.71
C PRO A 184 4.25 -17.25 9.09
N GLY A 185 4.60 -17.38 10.37
CA GLY A 185 5.57 -18.37 10.86
C GLY A 185 5.14 -19.85 10.76
N LYS A 186 3.91 -20.13 10.31
CA LYS A 186 3.39 -21.50 10.06
C LYS A 186 3.19 -21.79 8.57
N ILE A 187 3.54 -20.84 7.70
CA ILE A 187 3.41 -20.98 6.24
C ILE A 187 4.65 -21.68 5.71
N THR A 188 4.49 -22.90 5.18
CA THR A 188 5.56 -23.74 4.66
C THR A 188 5.60 -23.84 3.13
N ALA A 189 4.64 -23.20 2.45
CA ALA A 189 4.55 -23.10 0.99
C ALA A 189 3.82 -21.83 0.60
N ILE A 190 3.97 -21.37 -0.63
CA ILE A 190 3.22 -20.20 -1.15
C ILE A 190 1.72 -20.49 -1.06
N GLU A 191 0.98 -19.60 -0.43
CA GLU A 191 -0.47 -19.73 -0.27
C GLU A 191 -1.24 -19.21 -1.50
N PRO A 192 -2.40 -19.79 -1.81
CA PRO A 192 -3.17 -19.41 -2.98
C PRO A 192 -3.72 -17.98 -2.86
N VAL A 193 -3.87 -17.33 -4.02
CA VAL A 193 -4.58 -16.06 -4.14
C VAL A 193 -6.04 -16.34 -4.49
N LYS A 194 -6.97 -15.96 -3.62
CA LYS A 194 -8.43 -16.14 -3.80
C LYS A 194 -9.11 -14.79 -3.99
N ASN A 195 -10.18 -14.75 -4.78
CA ASN A 195 -10.99 -13.54 -4.94
C ASN A 195 -11.74 -13.19 -3.63
N GLY A 196 -12.05 -11.89 -3.46
CA GLY A 196 -12.77 -11.36 -2.30
C GLY A 196 -11.89 -11.19 -1.06
N SER A 197 -12.54 -11.05 0.09
CA SER A 197 -11.93 -10.86 1.42
C SER A 197 -12.66 -11.69 2.49
N GLY A 198 -12.23 -11.59 3.76
CA GLY A 198 -12.92 -12.17 4.92
C GLY A 198 -12.38 -13.51 5.41
N ARG A 199 -11.41 -14.11 4.71
CA ARG A 199 -10.73 -15.35 5.15
C ARG A 199 -9.22 -15.18 5.27
N GLY A 200 -8.59 -14.51 4.29
CA GLY A 200 -7.16 -14.25 4.28
C GLY A 200 -6.79 -13.09 5.19
N GLY A 201 -5.60 -13.14 5.77
CA GLY A 201 -5.04 -12.07 6.60
C GLY A 201 -4.54 -10.88 5.80
N PHE A 202 -4.07 -11.12 4.58
CA PHE A 202 -3.61 -10.09 3.65
C PHE A 202 -4.60 -9.93 2.51
N VAL A 203 -5.05 -8.71 2.29
CA VAL A 203 -6.04 -8.36 1.25
C VAL A 203 -5.45 -7.32 0.32
N VAL A 204 -5.68 -7.50 -0.98
CA VAL A 204 -5.34 -6.52 -2.01
C VAL A 204 -6.62 -5.95 -2.61
N ILE A 205 -6.71 -4.63 -2.61
CA ILE A 205 -7.77 -3.83 -3.25
C ILE A 205 -7.14 -3.14 -4.46
N SER A 206 -7.67 -3.39 -5.64
CA SER A 206 -7.35 -2.64 -6.86
C SER A 206 -8.59 -1.88 -7.29
N ALA A 207 -8.44 -0.58 -7.55
CA ALA A 207 -9.53 0.28 -7.96
C ALA A 207 -9.07 1.26 -9.06
N GLN A 208 -9.92 1.55 -10.03
CA GLN A 208 -9.63 2.43 -11.15
C GLN A 208 -10.15 3.84 -10.89
N LYS A 209 -9.33 4.88 -11.12
CA LYS A 209 -9.76 6.28 -11.06
C LYS A 209 -10.76 6.54 -12.19
N ASP A 210 -11.93 7.13 -11.87
CA ASP A 210 -12.99 7.39 -12.85
C ASP A 210 -12.57 8.48 -13.84
N GLU A 211 -12.59 8.17 -15.12
CA GLU A 211 -12.25 9.09 -16.22
C GLU A 211 -13.19 10.30 -16.32
N ARG A 212 -14.44 10.16 -15.85
CA ARG A 212 -15.50 11.18 -16.02
C ARG A 212 -15.45 12.33 -15.02
N ARG A 213 -14.67 12.24 -13.93
CA ARG A 213 -14.58 13.30 -12.92
C ARG A 213 -13.71 14.48 -13.34
N ASP A 214 -12.73 14.25 -14.19
CA ASP A 214 -11.81 15.30 -14.64
C ASP A 214 -12.37 16.14 -15.79
N SER A 215 -13.49 15.74 -16.41
CA SER A 215 -14.15 16.44 -17.52
C SER A 215 -15.19 17.51 -17.10
N HIS A 216 -15.42 17.73 -15.79
CA HIS A 216 -16.36 18.77 -15.31
C HIS A 216 -15.77 19.56 -14.13
N PRO A 217 -14.95 20.61 -14.40
CA PRO A 217 -14.48 21.54 -13.36
C PRO A 217 -15.54 22.52 -12.85
N ASP A 218 -16.74 22.56 -13.44
CA ASP A 218 -17.74 23.59 -13.16
C ASP A 218 -19.04 23.04 -12.64
N HIS A 219 -19.19 22.87 -11.32
CA HIS A 219 -20.47 23.01 -10.61
C HIS A 219 -20.33 23.18 -9.10
N VAL A 220 -19.43 24.09 -8.64
CA VAL A 220 -19.54 24.65 -7.27
C VAL A 220 -19.24 26.16 -7.31
N ARG A 221 -20.01 26.91 -8.07
CA ARG A 221 -20.20 28.35 -7.85
C ARG A 221 -21.61 28.74 -8.32
N ARG A 222 -22.60 28.56 -7.45
CA ARG A 222 -23.86 29.39 -7.43
C ARG A 222 -24.68 28.94 -6.24
N SER A 223 -24.65 29.72 -5.21
CA SER A 223 -25.79 30.32 -4.48
C SER A 223 -25.36 30.71 -3.07
N PHE A 224 -24.88 31.94 -2.95
CA PHE A 224 -25.17 32.82 -1.79
C PHE A 224 -25.25 34.22 -2.37
N SER A 225 -26.43 34.63 -2.63
CA SER A 225 -26.90 36.02 -2.66
C SER A 225 -28.16 36.09 -1.82
#